data_71e40d4ffdd2e40fd7ed603acb80cedc
#
_entry.id   71e40d4ffdd2e40fd7ed603acb80cedc
#
_cell.length_a   1.000
_cell.length_b   1.000
_cell.length_c   1.000
_cell.angle_alpha   90.00
_cell.angle_beta   90.00
_cell.angle_gamma   90.00
#
_symmetry.space_group_name_H-M   'P 1'
#
loop_
_entity.id
_entity.type
_entity.pdbx_description
1 polymer ?
#
loop_
_entity_poly.entity_id
_entity_poly.type
_entity_poly.pdbx_seq_one_letter_code
_entity_poly.pdbx_strand_id
1 'polypeptide(L)'
;EVFDRVFSAAGITLTREEINAPMGMEKKAHIRELLSCPSGRDQWKTRYKRPWNEEDVERLYQEFEATLSQVVAEYSVPLPGVREAVAALRDMGIKIGSTTGYNAQIMEKVIPAAKALGYEADCVVTPDVTGKGRPSPFMLYECMRQMEIYPPCRVVKVGDTVVDIAEGKNAGAYAIGVLTGSNLLGLTQEEYNAMDRHELSRRKKKAALRYLESGADLVIDSIQELPQVIQTLNRRMARGEAL
;
A
#
# COMPACT_ATOMS: atom_id res chain seq x y z
N GLU A 1 -2.24 -12.18 7.09
CA GLU A 1 -3.21 -13.25 7.43
C GLU A 1 -3.59 -14.08 6.19
N VAL A 2 -4.10 -13.49 5.08
CA VAL A 2 -4.48 -14.28 3.89
C VAL A 2 -3.28 -14.99 3.26
N PHE A 3 -2.16 -14.30 3.03
CA PHE A 3 -0.94 -14.94 2.53
C PHE A 3 -0.45 -16.06 3.44
N ASP A 4 -0.44 -15.84 4.76
CA ASP A 4 -0.06 -16.86 5.74
C ASP A 4 -0.93 -18.12 5.61
N ARG A 5 -2.25 -17.96 5.51
CA ARG A 5 -3.19 -19.07 5.31
C ARG A 5 -2.93 -19.84 4.02
N VAL A 6 -2.73 -19.14 2.90
CA VAL A 6 -2.50 -19.76 1.58
C VAL A 6 -1.16 -20.51 1.55
N PHE A 7 -0.09 -19.90 2.06
CA PHE A 7 1.22 -20.55 2.08
C PHE A 7 1.28 -21.71 3.08
N SER A 8 0.64 -21.58 4.25
CA SER A 8 0.52 -22.67 5.22
C SER A 8 -0.25 -23.86 4.65
N ALA A 9 -1.34 -23.61 3.89
CA ALA A 9 -2.08 -24.69 3.20
C ALA A 9 -1.22 -25.39 2.13
N ALA A 10 -0.30 -24.65 1.49
CA ALA A 10 0.69 -25.24 0.58
C ALA A 10 1.86 -25.96 1.31
N GLY A 11 1.87 -25.95 2.65
CA GLY A 11 2.92 -26.55 3.47
C GLY A 11 4.20 -25.71 3.57
N ILE A 12 4.07 -24.38 3.38
CA ILE A 12 5.16 -23.40 3.45
C ILE A 12 4.87 -22.47 4.62
N THR A 13 5.78 -22.39 5.58
CA THR A 13 5.67 -21.50 6.73
C THR A 13 6.60 -20.31 6.54
N LEU A 14 6.03 -19.12 6.51
CA LEU A 14 6.77 -17.85 6.37
C LEU A 14 6.58 -17.01 7.63
N THR A 15 7.59 -16.26 7.98
CA THR A 15 7.49 -15.29 9.08
C THR A 15 6.64 -14.09 8.65
N ARG A 16 6.08 -13.38 9.63
CA ARG A 16 5.34 -12.12 9.38
C ARG A 16 6.22 -11.09 8.66
N GLU A 17 7.51 -11.04 8.96
CA GLU A 17 8.47 -10.14 8.32
C GLU A 17 8.67 -10.50 6.84
N GLU A 18 8.84 -11.79 6.51
CA GLU A 18 8.94 -12.26 5.13
C GLU A 18 7.68 -11.95 4.32
N ILE A 19 6.48 -12.20 4.89
CA ILE A 19 5.20 -11.91 4.25
C ILE A 19 5.03 -10.41 4.02
N ASN A 20 5.46 -9.58 4.94
CA ASN A 20 5.29 -8.14 4.87
C ASN A 20 6.32 -7.44 3.96
N ALA A 21 7.48 -8.04 3.71
CA ALA A 21 8.54 -7.41 2.92
C ALA A 21 8.09 -6.97 1.51
N PRO A 22 7.36 -7.79 0.72
CA PRO A 22 6.85 -7.38 -0.59
C PRO A 22 5.43 -6.76 -0.52
N MET A 23 4.94 -6.34 0.65
CA MET A 23 3.61 -5.75 0.75
C MET A 23 3.49 -4.47 -0.09
N GLY A 24 2.30 -4.27 -0.65
CA GLY A 24 2.03 -3.15 -1.55
C GLY A 24 2.25 -3.46 -3.03
N MET A 25 2.99 -4.52 -3.38
CA MET A 25 3.13 -4.99 -4.75
C MET A 25 1.83 -5.59 -5.31
N GLU A 26 1.77 -5.74 -6.63
CA GLU A 26 0.75 -6.55 -7.30
C GLU A 26 0.81 -8.00 -6.76
N LYS A 27 -0.34 -8.66 -6.58
CA LYS A 27 -0.42 -9.88 -5.77
C LYS A 27 0.31 -11.09 -6.35
N LYS A 28 0.34 -11.25 -7.67
CA LYS A 28 1.15 -12.31 -8.31
C LYS A 28 2.65 -12.04 -8.13
N ALA A 29 3.07 -10.78 -8.25
CA ALA A 29 4.46 -10.39 -7.98
C ALA A 29 4.82 -10.65 -6.51
N HIS A 30 3.94 -10.33 -5.57
CA HIS A 30 4.12 -10.63 -4.16
C HIS A 30 4.32 -12.15 -3.91
N ILE A 31 3.47 -13.00 -4.52
CA ILE A 31 3.59 -14.46 -4.40
C ILE A 31 4.94 -14.95 -4.97
N ARG A 32 5.41 -14.40 -6.10
CA ARG A 32 6.73 -14.73 -6.66
C ARG A 32 7.86 -14.38 -5.70
N GLU A 33 7.80 -13.21 -5.05
CA GLU A 33 8.78 -12.80 -4.05
C GLU A 33 8.80 -13.77 -2.85
N LEU A 34 7.63 -14.16 -2.35
CA LEU A 34 7.53 -15.11 -1.24
C LEU A 34 8.07 -16.50 -1.59
N LEU A 35 7.82 -16.97 -2.81
CA LEU A 35 8.37 -18.22 -3.33
C LEU A 35 9.88 -18.15 -3.62
N SER A 36 10.40 -16.95 -3.89
CA SER A 36 11.80 -16.70 -4.22
C SER A 36 12.67 -16.45 -3.01
N CYS A 37 12.09 -15.99 -1.89
CA CYS A 37 12.85 -15.76 -0.65
C CYS A 37 13.48 -17.09 -0.17
N PRO A 38 14.60 -17.04 0.55
CA PRO A 38 15.32 -18.26 0.96
C PRO A 38 14.42 -19.29 1.64
N SER A 39 13.61 -18.85 2.58
CA SER A 39 12.68 -19.71 3.34
C SER A 39 11.61 -20.33 2.44
N GLY A 40 10.93 -19.54 1.62
CA GLY A 40 9.88 -20.02 0.71
C GLY A 40 10.41 -21.00 -0.33
N ARG A 41 11.53 -20.64 -0.98
CA ARG A 41 12.18 -21.46 -2.02
C ARG A 41 12.62 -22.82 -1.48
N ASP A 42 13.28 -22.86 -0.33
CA ASP A 42 13.88 -24.07 0.20
C ASP A 42 12.80 -25.04 0.74
N GLN A 43 11.76 -24.50 1.40
CA GLN A 43 10.59 -25.28 1.82
C GLN A 43 9.81 -25.83 0.60
N TRP A 44 9.60 -25.00 -0.42
CA TRP A 44 8.96 -25.44 -1.67
C TRP A 44 9.69 -26.62 -2.29
N LYS A 45 11.01 -26.49 -2.50
CA LYS A 45 11.85 -27.56 -3.06
C LYS A 45 11.80 -28.84 -2.22
N THR A 46 11.80 -28.71 -0.90
CA THR A 46 11.70 -29.86 0.02
C THR A 46 10.34 -30.55 -0.10
N ARG A 47 9.26 -29.78 -0.15
CA ARG A 47 7.88 -30.28 -0.19
C ARG A 47 7.51 -30.90 -1.53
N TYR A 48 7.78 -30.20 -2.63
CA TYR A 48 7.35 -30.58 -3.98
C TYR A 48 8.42 -31.29 -4.80
N LYS A 49 9.64 -31.44 -4.28
CA LYS A 49 10.79 -32.09 -4.94
C LYS A 49 11.20 -31.46 -6.28
N ARG A 50 10.79 -30.22 -6.53
CA ARG A 50 11.12 -29.41 -7.72
C ARG A 50 11.11 -27.91 -7.35
N PRO A 51 11.75 -27.05 -8.17
CA PRO A 51 11.54 -25.61 -8.04
C PRO A 51 10.09 -25.23 -8.37
N TRP A 52 9.65 -24.07 -7.86
CA TRP A 52 8.37 -23.49 -8.25
C TRP A 52 8.41 -22.98 -9.70
N ASN A 53 7.24 -22.84 -10.32
CA ASN A 53 7.04 -22.28 -11.65
C ASN A 53 5.83 -21.35 -11.70
N GLU A 54 5.52 -20.75 -12.85
CA GLU A 54 4.40 -19.81 -13.00
C GLU A 54 3.02 -20.47 -12.79
N GLU A 55 2.86 -21.75 -13.03
CA GLU A 55 1.62 -22.48 -12.73
C GLU A 55 1.37 -22.56 -11.22
N ASP A 56 2.44 -22.69 -10.43
CA ASP A 56 2.35 -22.65 -8.96
C ASP A 56 1.96 -21.26 -8.46
N VAL A 57 2.51 -20.21 -9.07
CA VAL A 57 2.13 -18.83 -8.77
C VAL A 57 0.65 -18.62 -9.07
N GLU A 58 0.18 -19.06 -10.23
CA GLU A 58 -1.21 -18.92 -10.64
C GLU A 58 -2.15 -19.66 -9.68
N ARG A 59 -1.83 -20.89 -9.29
CA ARG A 59 -2.61 -21.68 -8.34
C ARG A 59 -2.69 -20.99 -6.97
N LEU A 60 -1.56 -20.56 -6.41
CA LEU A 60 -1.53 -19.84 -5.13
C LEU A 60 -2.28 -18.51 -5.21
N TYR A 61 -2.24 -17.84 -6.35
CA TYR A 61 -2.97 -16.61 -6.58
C TYR A 61 -4.49 -16.84 -6.58
N GLN A 62 -4.97 -17.89 -7.24
CA GLN A 62 -6.39 -18.26 -7.22
C GLN A 62 -6.87 -18.60 -5.81
N GLU A 63 -6.08 -19.35 -5.03
CA GLU A 63 -6.34 -19.64 -3.63
C GLU A 63 -6.38 -18.37 -2.78
N PHE A 64 -5.47 -17.44 -3.06
CA PHE A 64 -5.41 -16.13 -2.40
C PHE A 64 -6.67 -15.30 -2.70
N GLU A 65 -7.08 -15.20 -3.96
CA GLU A 65 -8.29 -14.46 -4.37
C GLU A 65 -9.55 -15.06 -3.73
N ALA A 66 -9.68 -16.37 -3.76
CA ALA A 66 -10.82 -17.06 -3.17
C ALA A 66 -10.91 -16.79 -1.65
N THR A 67 -9.79 -16.88 -0.95
CA THR A 67 -9.69 -16.63 0.49
C THR A 67 -9.96 -15.15 0.82
N LEU A 68 -9.33 -14.23 0.10
CA LEU A 68 -9.48 -12.80 0.32
C LEU A 68 -10.92 -12.33 0.04
N SER A 69 -11.52 -12.84 -1.03
CA SER A 69 -12.87 -12.48 -1.43
C SER A 69 -13.94 -12.75 -0.35
N GLN A 70 -13.67 -13.67 0.58
CA GLN A 70 -14.59 -14.01 1.68
C GLN A 70 -14.50 -12.98 2.83
N VAL A 71 -13.35 -12.32 2.99
CA VAL A 71 -13.08 -11.48 4.17
C VAL A 71 -12.81 -10.02 3.84
N VAL A 72 -12.59 -9.68 2.56
CA VAL A 72 -12.11 -8.35 2.17
C VAL A 72 -13.04 -7.21 2.57
N ALA A 73 -14.34 -7.44 2.59
CA ALA A 73 -15.32 -6.43 3.02
C ALA A 73 -15.15 -6.06 4.50
N GLU A 74 -14.80 -7.01 5.35
CA GLU A 74 -14.54 -6.80 6.78
C GLU A 74 -13.28 -5.95 7.01
N TYR A 75 -12.29 -6.07 6.09
CA TYR A 75 -11.04 -5.30 6.12
C TYR A 75 -11.09 -3.98 5.34
N SER A 76 -12.29 -3.57 4.86
CA SER A 76 -12.47 -2.32 4.11
C SER A 76 -12.76 -1.11 5.00
N VAL A 77 -12.60 -1.25 6.31
CA VAL A 77 -12.79 -0.16 7.28
C VAL A 77 -11.65 0.84 7.14
N PRO A 78 -11.95 2.13 6.86
CA PRO A 78 -10.92 3.16 6.82
C PRO A 78 -10.21 3.27 8.17
N LEU A 79 -8.88 3.42 8.14
CA LEU A 79 -8.10 3.66 9.35
C LEU A 79 -8.54 4.96 10.05
N PRO A 80 -8.34 5.07 11.37
CA PRO A 80 -8.69 6.29 12.12
C PRO A 80 -8.06 7.54 11.50
N GLY A 81 -8.86 8.58 11.32
CA GLY A 81 -8.43 9.87 10.75
C GLY A 81 -8.46 9.97 9.22
N VAL A 82 -8.65 8.86 8.51
CA VAL A 82 -8.69 8.88 7.02
C VAL A 82 -9.88 9.68 6.50
N ARG A 83 -11.08 9.47 7.05
CA ARG A 83 -12.29 10.18 6.62
C ARG A 83 -12.18 11.68 6.82
N GLU A 84 -11.70 12.06 7.99
CA GLU A 84 -11.51 13.46 8.39
C GLU A 84 -10.45 14.14 7.51
N ALA A 85 -9.33 13.45 7.25
CA ALA A 85 -8.28 13.94 6.37
C ALA A 85 -8.79 14.12 4.93
N VAL A 86 -9.51 13.14 4.38
CA VAL A 86 -10.08 13.21 3.03
C VAL A 86 -11.12 14.34 2.94
N ALA A 87 -12.00 14.50 3.92
CA ALA A 87 -12.96 15.60 3.96
C ALA A 87 -12.24 16.96 3.92
N ALA A 88 -11.25 17.16 4.79
CA ALA A 88 -10.47 18.40 4.82
C ALA A 88 -9.70 18.68 3.52
N LEU A 89 -9.19 17.64 2.83
CA LEU A 89 -8.56 17.78 1.53
C LEU A 89 -9.58 18.18 0.45
N ARG A 90 -10.77 17.59 0.46
CA ARG A 90 -11.85 17.94 -0.47
C ARG A 90 -12.34 19.38 -0.27
N ASP A 91 -12.42 19.86 0.97
CA ASP A 91 -12.75 21.25 1.28
C ASP A 91 -11.69 22.23 0.73
N MET A 92 -10.46 21.78 0.52
CA MET A 92 -9.40 22.53 -0.17
C MET A 92 -9.45 22.40 -1.72
N GLY A 93 -10.44 21.71 -2.28
CA GLY A 93 -10.57 21.45 -3.72
C GLY A 93 -9.60 20.40 -4.25
N ILE A 94 -9.03 19.55 -3.41
CA ILE A 94 -8.08 18.51 -3.80
C ILE A 94 -8.83 17.26 -4.22
N LYS A 95 -8.47 16.71 -5.37
CA LYS A 95 -8.98 15.43 -5.87
C LYS A 95 -8.23 14.26 -5.21
N ILE A 96 -8.95 13.17 -4.96
CA ILE A 96 -8.44 11.98 -4.28
C ILE A 96 -8.42 10.81 -5.25
N GLY A 97 -7.23 10.37 -5.65
CA GLY A 97 -7.03 9.14 -6.41
C GLY A 97 -6.54 8.01 -5.50
N SER A 98 -6.87 6.78 -5.86
CA SER A 98 -6.39 5.59 -5.16
C SER A 98 -5.74 4.61 -6.14
N THR A 99 -4.51 4.17 -5.85
CA THR A 99 -3.87 3.05 -6.52
C THR A 99 -3.81 1.86 -5.57
N THR A 100 -3.89 0.65 -6.07
CA THR A 100 -3.93 -0.55 -5.23
C THR A 100 -3.16 -1.71 -5.85
N GLY A 101 -2.69 -2.64 -5.02
CA GLY A 101 -2.15 -3.93 -5.48
C GLY A 101 -3.24 -5.01 -5.66
N TYR A 102 -4.50 -4.68 -5.40
CA TYR A 102 -5.63 -5.56 -5.71
C TYR A 102 -6.05 -5.43 -7.18
N ASN A 103 -6.62 -6.49 -7.73
CA ASN A 103 -7.23 -6.48 -9.05
C ASN A 103 -8.64 -5.87 -9.02
N ALA A 104 -9.21 -5.65 -10.21
CA ALA A 104 -10.54 -5.07 -10.37
C ALA A 104 -11.62 -5.88 -9.65
N GLN A 105 -11.57 -7.21 -9.74
CA GLN A 105 -12.57 -8.10 -9.15
C GLN A 105 -12.63 -7.98 -7.60
N ILE A 106 -11.48 -7.85 -6.93
CA ILE A 106 -11.42 -7.61 -5.49
C ILE A 106 -11.97 -6.21 -5.19
N MET A 107 -11.60 -5.21 -6.00
CA MET A 107 -12.03 -3.83 -5.79
C MET A 107 -13.52 -3.60 -6.01
N GLU A 108 -14.22 -4.44 -6.77
CA GLU A 108 -15.69 -4.43 -6.87
C GLU A 108 -16.38 -4.63 -5.51
N LYS A 109 -15.71 -5.30 -4.56
CA LYS A 109 -16.21 -5.48 -3.18
C LYS A 109 -15.71 -4.41 -2.23
N VAL A 110 -14.45 -4.00 -2.37
CA VAL A 110 -13.79 -3.04 -1.48
C VAL A 110 -14.38 -1.63 -1.64
N ILE A 111 -14.57 -1.18 -2.88
CA ILE A 111 -15.04 0.20 -3.15
C ILE A 111 -16.40 0.46 -2.52
N PRO A 112 -17.45 -0.37 -2.73
CA PRO A 112 -18.75 -0.14 -2.10
C PRO A 112 -18.70 -0.22 -0.57
N ALA A 113 -17.91 -1.15 -0.03
CA ALA A 113 -17.77 -1.31 1.42
C ALA A 113 -17.09 -0.08 2.06
N ALA A 114 -15.99 0.39 1.47
CA ALA A 114 -15.29 1.60 1.93
C ALA A 114 -16.18 2.86 1.81
N LYS A 115 -16.94 2.98 0.71
CA LYS A 115 -17.89 4.08 0.49
C LYS A 115 -19.00 4.10 1.54
N ALA A 116 -19.58 2.94 1.86
CA ALA A 116 -20.57 2.82 2.91
C ALA A 116 -20.03 3.23 4.30
N LEU A 117 -18.71 3.14 4.50
CA LEU A 117 -18.01 3.54 5.71
C LEU A 117 -17.41 4.96 5.63
N GLY A 118 -17.76 5.73 4.60
CA GLY A 118 -17.44 7.15 4.46
C GLY A 118 -16.09 7.45 3.77
N TYR A 119 -15.49 6.48 3.07
CA TYR A 119 -14.33 6.73 2.21
C TYR A 119 -14.69 6.52 0.73
N GLU A 120 -14.51 7.56 -0.07
CA GLU A 120 -14.67 7.51 -1.53
C GLU A 120 -13.53 8.25 -2.21
N ALA A 121 -12.90 7.62 -3.20
CA ALA A 121 -11.92 8.25 -4.08
C ALA A 121 -12.59 8.73 -5.37
N ASP A 122 -12.05 9.78 -6.00
CA ASP A 122 -12.52 10.29 -7.30
C ASP A 122 -12.16 9.35 -8.45
N CYS A 123 -11.08 8.59 -8.28
CA CYS A 123 -10.75 7.45 -9.14
C CYS A 123 -10.03 6.36 -8.36
N VAL A 124 -10.17 5.12 -8.80
CA VAL A 124 -9.44 3.95 -8.28
C VAL A 124 -8.83 3.20 -9.46
N VAL A 125 -7.52 3.03 -9.44
CA VAL A 125 -6.79 2.34 -10.51
C VAL A 125 -6.12 1.08 -9.98
N THR A 126 -6.37 -0.01 -10.68
CA THR A 126 -5.83 -1.35 -10.39
C THR A 126 -4.75 -1.74 -11.41
N PRO A 127 -3.87 -2.73 -11.11
CA PRO A 127 -2.87 -3.21 -12.06
C PRO A 127 -3.45 -3.72 -13.38
N ASP A 128 -4.68 -4.23 -13.38
CA ASP A 128 -5.36 -4.73 -14.58
C ASP A 128 -5.56 -3.63 -15.63
N VAL A 129 -5.80 -2.40 -15.19
CA VAL A 129 -6.02 -1.25 -16.08
C VAL A 129 -4.73 -0.86 -16.81
N THR A 130 -3.59 -0.99 -16.14
CA THR A 130 -2.29 -0.49 -16.65
C THR A 130 -1.33 -1.59 -17.09
N GLY A 131 -1.67 -2.85 -16.83
CA GLY A 131 -0.84 -4.01 -17.10
C GLY A 131 0.39 -4.14 -16.19
N LYS A 132 0.62 -3.17 -15.30
CA LYS A 132 1.72 -3.19 -14.31
C LYS A 132 1.32 -2.50 -13.01
N GLY A 133 1.55 -3.18 -11.89
CA GLY A 133 1.42 -2.62 -10.55
C GLY A 133 2.65 -1.87 -10.06
N ARG A 134 2.58 -1.40 -8.82
CA ARG A 134 3.69 -0.76 -8.10
C ARG A 134 4.94 -1.63 -8.06
N PRO A 135 6.13 -1.09 -8.14
CA PRO A 135 6.50 0.32 -8.10
C PRO A 135 6.44 1.07 -9.44
N SER A 136 5.81 0.47 -10.49
CA SER A 136 5.61 1.15 -11.77
C SER A 136 4.71 2.38 -11.59
N PRO A 137 4.98 3.52 -12.26
CA PRO A 137 4.21 4.75 -12.10
C PRO A 137 2.88 4.77 -12.86
N PHE A 138 2.56 3.73 -13.62
CA PHE A 138 1.48 3.75 -14.60
C PHE A 138 0.09 3.91 -13.95
N MET A 139 -0.15 3.32 -12.78
CA MET A 139 -1.43 3.51 -12.09
C MET A 139 -1.58 4.96 -11.62
N LEU A 140 -0.50 5.60 -11.16
CA LEU A 140 -0.53 7.00 -10.76
C LEU A 140 -0.77 7.91 -11.97
N TYR A 141 -0.11 7.65 -13.12
CA TYR A 141 -0.36 8.37 -14.37
C TYR A 141 -1.80 8.19 -14.83
N GLU A 142 -2.37 7.01 -14.69
CA GLU A 142 -3.78 6.78 -15.05
C GLU A 142 -4.74 7.54 -14.12
N CYS A 143 -4.47 7.61 -12.81
CA CYS A 143 -5.19 8.49 -11.89
C CYS A 143 -5.10 9.95 -12.33
N MET A 144 -3.91 10.41 -12.67
CA MET A 144 -3.69 11.79 -13.17
C MET A 144 -4.50 12.07 -14.44
N ARG A 145 -4.51 11.12 -15.38
CA ARG A 145 -5.27 11.23 -16.63
C ARG A 145 -6.77 11.31 -16.37
N GLN A 146 -7.32 10.42 -15.52
CA GLN A 146 -8.75 10.39 -15.21
C GLN A 146 -9.20 11.65 -14.47
N MET A 147 -8.36 12.19 -13.60
CA MET A 147 -8.65 13.40 -12.84
C MET A 147 -8.24 14.70 -13.55
N GLU A 148 -7.61 14.60 -14.73
CA GLU A 148 -7.10 15.75 -15.50
C GLU A 148 -6.10 16.60 -14.71
N ILE A 149 -5.20 15.94 -13.96
CA ILE A 149 -4.16 16.57 -13.13
C ILE A 149 -2.80 16.42 -13.80
N TYR A 150 -2.09 17.53 -14.01
CA TYR A 150 -0.69 17.57 -14.42
C TYR A 150 -0.04 18.91 -14.03
N PRO A 151 1.26 19.07 -14.04
CA PRO A 151 2.31 18.03 -14.14
C PRO A 151 2.41 17.17 -12.86
N PRO A 152 3.22 16.08 -12.86
CA PRO A 152 3.36 15.20 -11.69
C PRO A 152 3.76 15.89 -10.38
N CYS A 153 4.51 17.00 -10.44
CA CYS A 153 4.85 17.80 -9.26
C CYS A 153 3.63 18.45 -8.56
N ARG A 154 2.43 18.37 -9.13
CA ARG A 154 1.18 18.74 -8.47
C ARG A 154 0.48 17.57 -7.78
N VAL A 155 1.13 16.42 -7.77
CA VAL A 155 0.58 15.19 -7.18
C VAL A 155 1.38 14.83 -5.95
N VAL A 156 0.67 14.47 -4.90
CA VAL A 156 1.26 13.92 -3.67
C VAL A 156 0.83 12.45 -3.58
N LYS A 157 1.81 11.54 -3.63
CA LYS A 157 1.60 10.13 -3.33
C LYS A 157 1.74 9.92 -1.85
N VAL A 158 0.70 9.40 -1.22
CA VAL A 158 0.70 9.03 0.21
C VAL A 158 0.58 7.52 0.32
N GLY A 159 1.43 6.90 1.11
CA GLY A 159 1.39 5.45 1.23
C GLY A 159 2.00 4.91 2.52
N ASP A 160 1.72 3.65 2.77
CA ASP A 160 2.12 2.92 3.97
C ASP A 160 3.18 1.83 3.70
N THR A 161 3.68 1.75 2.45
CA THR A 161 4.71 0.80 2.02
C THR A 161 5.84 1.49 1.25
N VAL A 162 7.01 0.86 1.20
CA VAL A 162 8.16 1.36 0.40
C VAL A 162 7.85 1.37 -1.10
N VAL A 163 6.99 0.47 -1.58
CA VAL A 163 6.60 0.44 -3.00
C VAL A 163 5.63 1.57 -3.37
N ASP A 164 4.89 2.13 -2.39
CA ASP A 164 4.11 3.35 -2.59
C ASP A 164 5.01 4.55 -2.82
N ILE A 165 6.06 4.65 -2.00
CA ILE A 165 7.07 5.70 -2.15
C ILE A 165 7.73 5.60 -3.51
N ALA A 166 8.17 4.39 -3.88
CA ALA A 166 8.79 4.14 -5.18
C ALA A 166 7.84 4.46 -6.35
N GLU A 167 6.54 4.12 -6.28
CA GLU A 167 5.53 4.51 -7.28
C GLU A 167 5.47 6.03 -7.44
N GLY A 168 5.39 6.78 -6.32
CA GLY A 168 5.36 8.23 -6.33
C GLY A 168 6.61 8.84 -6.96
N LYS A 169 7.79 8.39 -6.53
CA LYS A 169 9.09 8.87 -7.05
C LYS A 169 9.28 8.54 -8.52
N ASN A 170 8.94 7.33 -8.94
CA ASN A 170 9.00 6.92 -10.33
C ASN A 170 8.03 7.72 -11.22
N ALA A 171 6.94 8.22 -10.65
CA ALA A 171 6.00 9.10 -11.35
C ALA A 171 6.43 10.57 -11.36
N GLY A 172 7.44 10.97 -10.60
CA GLY A 172 7.82 12.38 -10.43
C GLY A 172 6.90 13.16 -9.48
N ALA A 173 6.15 12.46 -8.63
CA ALA A 173 5.28 13.05 -7.62
C ALA A 173 6.02 13.28 -6.29
N TYR A 174 5.46 14.12 -5.43
CA TYR A 174 5.91 14.25 -4.05
C TYR A 174 5.43 13.03 -3.24
N ALA A 175 6.34 12.33 -2.59
CA ALA A 175 6.04 11.07 -1.92
C ALA A 175 6.08 11.20 -0.38
N ILE A 176 4.99 10.83 0.29
CA ILE A 176 4.83 10.90 1.75
C ILE A 176 4.60 9.50 2.30
N GLY A 177 5.45 9.08 3.25
CA GLY A 177 5.25 7.88 4.04
C GLY A 177 4.42 8.16 5.29
N VAL A 178 3.46 7.28 5.62
CA VAL A 178 2.65 7.37 6.85
C VAL A 178 3.06 6.26 7.80
N LEU A 179 3.33 6.58 9.08
CA LEU A 179 3.82 5.62 10.06
C LEU A 179 2.69 4.84 10.74
N THR A 180 1.72 5.54 11.33
CA THR A 180 0.62 4.90 12.07
C THR A 180 -0.28 4.12 11.11
N GLY A 181 -0.49 2.85 11.41
CA GLY A 181 -1.22 1.92 10.53
C GLY A 181 -0.39 1.36 9.37
N SER A 182 0.91 1.70 9.29
CA SER A 182 1.74 1.27 8.18
C SER A 182 2.13 -0.21 8.24
N ASN A 183 2.35 -0.76 7.05
CA ASN A 183 2.91 -2.10 6.90
C ASN A 183 4.31 -2.23 7.52
N LEU A 184 5.11 -1.15 7.51
CA LEU A 184 6.46 -1.17 8.10
C LEU A 184 6.45 -1.29 9.63
N LEU A 185 5.42 -0.82 10.30
CA LEU A 185 5.22 -1.10 11.73
C LEU A 185 4.72 -2.52 11.93
N GLY A 186 3.87 -3.01 11.04
CA GLY A 186 3.33 -4.37 11.05
C GLY A 186 2.53 -4.70 12.31
N LEU A 187 1.89 -3.71 12.92
CA LEU A 187 1.14 -3.83 14.17
C LEU A 187 -0.37 -3.80 13.91
N THR A 188 -1.13 -4.63 14.61
CA THR A 188 -2.57 -4.43 14.73
C THR A 188 -2.86 -3.19 15.58
N GLN A 189 -4.10 -2.69 15.53
CA GLN A 189 -4.51 -1.56 16.38
C GLN A 189 -4.35 -1.88 17.88
N GLU A 190 -4.62 -3.13 18.27
CA GLU A 190 -4.47 -3.59 19.65
C GLU A 190 -3.01 -3.63 20.06
N GLU A 191 -2.13 -4.23 19.22
CA GLU A 191 -0.70 -4.27 19.44
C GLU A 191 -0.10 -2.85 19.52
N TYR A 192 -0.56 -1.95 18.65
CA TYR A 192 -0.13 -0.55 18.64
C TYR A 192 -0.50 0.16 19.95
N ASN A 193 -1.73 -0.01 20.42
CA ASN A 193 -2.24 0.63 21.64
C ASN A 193 -1.59 0.05 22.91
N ALA A 194 -1.24 -1.24 22.91
CA ALA A 194 -0.64 -1.93 24.05
C ALA A 194 0.89 -1.79 24.12
N MET A 195 1.53 -1.31 23.06
CA MET A 195 2.99 -1.24 22.97
C MET A 195 3.56 -0.17 23.88
N ASP A 196 4.70 -0.47 24.51
CA ASP A 196 5.48 0.50 25.25
C ASP A 196 5.88 1.69 24.36
N ARG A 197 5.81 2.92 24.92
CA ARG A 197 6.07 4.14 24.17
C ARG A 197 7.50 4.25 23.63
N HIS A 198 8.48 3.76 24.35
CA HIS A 198 9.88 3.78 23.91
C HIS A 198 10.10 2.80 22.75
N GLU A 199 9.53 1.60 22.86
CA GLU A 199 9.59 0.60 21.80
C GLU A 199 8.84 1.08 20.55
N LEU A 200 7.65 1.66 20.71
CA LEU A 200 6.90 2.24 19.58
C LEU A 200 7.68 3.37 18.90
N SER A 201 8.29 4.26 19.67
CA SER A 201 9.14 5.34 19.15
C SER A 201 10.33 4.79 18.37
N ARG A 202 10.99 3.74 18.88
CA ARG A 202 12.11 3.07 18.22
C ARG A 202 11.67 2.46 16.87
N ARG A 203 10.53 1.77 16.84
CA ARG A 203 9.97 1.18 15.60
C ARG A 203 9.58 2.24 14.60
N LYS A 204 8.91 3.31 15.02
CA LYS A 204 8.58 4.45 14.17
C LYS A 204 9.81 5.10 13.56
N LYS A 205 10.89 5.30 14.32
CA LYS A 205 12.16 5.82 13.80
C LYS A 205 12.76 4.89 12.74
N LYS A 206 12.77 3.59 12.98
CA LYS A 206 13.24 2.60 12.00
C LYS A 206 12.40 2.63 10.72
N ALA A 207 11.07 2.68 10.83
CA ALA A 207 10.16 2.77 9.69
C ALA A 207 10.34 4.08 8.91
N ALA A 208 10.49 5.21 9.61
CA ALA A 208 10.76 6.51 8.98
C ALA A 208 12.05 6.50 8.16
N LEU A 209 13.13 5.93 8.70
CA LEU A 209 14.38 5.77 7.96
C LEU A 209 14.19 4.95 6.68
N ARG A 210 13.43 3.84 6.75
CA ARG A 210 13.13 3.02 5.57
C ARG A 210 12.38 3.79 4.49
N TYR A 211 11.41 4.64 4.85
CA TYR A 211 10.73 5.50 3.88
C TYR A 211 11.69 6.52 3.25
N LEU A 212 12.53 7.18 4.06
CA LEU A 212 13.51 8.16 3.56
C LEU A 212 14.55 7.50 2.65
N GLU A 213 15.06 6.32 3.01
CA GLU A 213 15.96 5.52 2.17
C GLU A 213 15.30 5.10 0.85
N SER A 214 13.98 4.92 0.83
CA SER A 214 13.20 4.63 -0.39
C SER A 214 12.88 5.86 -1.22
N GLY A 215 13.32 7.06 -0.79
CA GLY A 215 13.16 8.31 -1.51
C GLY A 215 11.92 9.12 -1.10
N ALA A 216 11.30 8.85 0.05
CA ALA A 216 10.20 9.69 0.55
C ALA A 216 10.68 11.12 0.77
N ASP A 217 9.91 12.09 0.29
CA ASP A 217 10.18 13.52 0.48
C ASP A 217 9.78 13.98 1.89
N LEU A 218 8.82 13.26 2.50
CA LEU A 218 8.36 13.51 3.86
C LEU A 218 7.84 12.20 4.49
N VAL A 219 7.94 12.14 5.82
CA VAL A 219 7.29 11.09 6.62
C VAL A 219 6.44 11.77 7.68
N ILE A 220 5.17 11.37 7.77
CA ILE A 220 4.22 11.84 8.79
C ILE A 220 3.89 10.72 9.77
N ASP A 221 3.57 11.08 11.00
CA ASP A 221 3.22 10.10 12.01
C ASP A 221 1.83 9.49 11.76
N SER A 222 0.88 10.34 11.38
CA SER A 222 -0.51 9.95 11.13
C SER A 222 -1.07 10.64 9.90
N ILE A 223 -2.03 9.98 9.25
CA ILE A 223 -2.77 10.56 8.11
C ILE A 223 -3.49 11.86 8.49
N GLN A 224 -3.77 12.08 9.76
CA GLN A 224 -4.42 13.30 10.28
C GLN A 224 -3.55 14.55 10.07
N GLU A 225 -2.23 14.41 9.93
CA GLU A 225 -1.32 15.52 9.65
C GLU A 225 -1.37 15.97 8.18
N LEU A 226 -1.84 15.09 7.29
CA LEU A 226 -1.78 15.32 5.85
C LEU A 226 -2.43 16.66 5.41
N PRO A 227 -3.62 17.07 5.88
CA PRO A 227 -4.21 18.35 5.45
C PRO A 227 -3.31 19.56 5.74
N GLN A 228 -2.64 19.60 6.90
CA GLN A 228 -1.70 20.67 7.24
C GLN A 228 -0.44 20.63 6.39
N VAL A 229 0.07 19.44 6.10
CA VAL A 229 1.20 19.27 5.19
C VAL A 229 0.86 19.80 3.80
N ILE A 230 -0.31 19.43 3.25
CA ILE A 230 -0.76 19.89 1.93
C ILE A 230 -0.92 21.43 1.90
N GLN A 231 -1.48 22.02 2.93
CA GLN A 231 -1.54 23.49 3.02
C GLN A 231 -0.15 24.14 2.97
N THR A 232 0.84 23.52 3.61
CA THR A 232 2.22 24.01 3.60
C THR A 232 2.83 23.87 2.22
N LEU A 233 2.64 22.71 1.55
CA LEU A 233 3.12 22.48 0.17
C LEU A 233 2.47 23.47 -0.81
N ASN A 234 1.16 23.71 -0.69
CA ASN A 234 0.46 24.69 -1.52
C ASN A 234 1.01 26.11 -1.35
N ARG A 235 1.37 26.54 -0.11
CA ARG A 235 1.99 27.84 0.13
C ARG A 235 3.38 27.94 -0.50
N ARG A 236 4.18 26.88 -0.45
CA ARG A 236 5.50 26.82 -1.10
C ARG A 236 5.36 26.94 -2.62
N MET A 237 4.45 26.15 -3.21
CA MET A 237 4.18 26.24 -4.66
C MET A 237 3.69 27.63 -5.09
N ALA A 238 2.85 28.30 -4.28
CA ALA A 238 2.36 29.64 -4.56
C ALA A 238 3.50 30.70 -4.55
N ARG A 239 4.64 30.41 -3.87
CA ARG A 239 5.84 31.23 -3.88
C ARG A 239 6.82 30.86 -4.99
N GLY A 240 6.47 29.90 -5.86
CA GLY A 240 7.35 29.40 -6.92
C GLY A 240 8.46 28.46 -6.43
N GLU A 241 8.38 27.96 -5.20
CA GLU A 241 9.32 26.97 -4.68
C GLU A 241 9.03 25.61 -5.30
N ALA A 242 10.07 24.87 -5.68
CA ALA A 242 9.93 23.47 -6.06
C ALA A 242 9.56 22.60 -4.84
N LEU A 243 8.76 21.57 -5.07
CA LEU A 243 8.44 20.57 -4.05
C LEU A 243 9.46 19.44 -4.05
#